data_ef187437c8722c67d3a9ee5d2b15077f
#
_entry.id   ef187437c8722c67d3a9ee5d2b15077f
#
_cell.length_a   1.000
_cell.length_b   1.000
_cell.length_c   1.000
_cell.angle_alpha   90.00
_cell.angle_beta   90.00
_cell.angle_gamma   90.00
#
_symmetry.space_group_name_H-M   'P 1'
#
loop_
_entity.id
_entity.type
_entity.pdbx_description
1 polymer ?
#
loop_
_entity_poly.entity_id
_entity_poly.type
_entity_poly.pdbx_seq_one_letter_code
_entity_poly.pdbx_strand_id
1 'polypeptide(L)'
;MNFWNTFAALFSNFGALTWQMVVMWGIGALLIYLAIVKKMEPSLLLPMGFGAILVNLPASGAITQGDTVGPISALFEAGMSNELFPLLLFIGIGAMIDFGPLLEKPWLMLFGAAAQFGIFFTLFLAGFFFDMKDAASIAVIGAADGPTAIFVANTLKSQYLGAIMVAAYSYMALVPIVQPPVIRLLTTQKERRIRMPYEKGNVTQLTKILFPVVVMVVAGLVAPASVELVGFLMFGNLLRECGVLNSLSETAQNVLANLITLLLGLTVAGQMTADKFVRPDTLLIMALGLVAFIFDTAGGVLFAKLLNLFLPEGKKLNPMIGAAGISAFPMSGRVVNKMGLAEDSQNFLLMYSISVNVSGQIASVLAGGLILSLMA
;
A
#
# COMPACT_ATOMS: atom_id res chain seq x y z
N MET A 1 -47.69 18.82 -19.27
CA MET A 1 -46.38 18.22 -19.57
C MET A 1 -46.57 17.26 -20.74
N ASN A 2 -45.96 17.51 -21.93
CA ASN A 2 -46.17 16.64 -23.10
C ASN A 2 -45.42 15.30 -22.89
N PHE A 3 -46.10 14.18 -23.13
CA PHE A 3 -45.54 12.81 -23.03
C PHE A 3 -44.18 12.69 -23.72
N TRP A 4 -44.00 13.28 -24.90
CA TRP A 4 -42.77 13.30 -25.66
C TRP A 4 -41.61 14.03 -24.95
N ASN A 5 -41.90 15.12 -24.23
CA ASN A 5 -40.89 15.84 -23.45
C ASN A 5 -40.44 15.02 -22.21
N THR A 6 -41.39 14.32 -21.58
CA THR A 6 -41.09 13.42 -20.48
C THR A 6 -40.27 12.19 -20.94
N PHE A 7 -40.62 11.64 -22.12
CA PHE A 7 -39.88 10.53 -22.73
C PHE A 7 -38.47 10.96 -23.16
N ALA A 8 -38.33 12.13 -23.78
CA ALA A 8 -37.03 12.69 -24.16
C ALA A 8 -36.15 12.99 -22.93
N ALA A 9 -36.72 13.36 -21.78
CA ALA A 9 -36.00 13.58 -20.53
C ALA A 9 -35.32 12.29 -19.99
N LEU A 10 -35.87 11.10 -20.29
CA LEU A 10 -35.24 9.82 -19.92
C LEU A 10 -33.89 9.61 -20.60
N PHE A 11 -33.68 10.20 -21.76
CA PHE A 11 -32.45 10.08 -22.55
C PHE A 11 -31.55 11.31 -22.44
N SER A 12 -31.92 12.31 -21.65
CA SER A 12 -31.14 13.55 -21.48
C SER A 12 -29.71 13.30 -20.99
N ASN A 13 -29.52 12.28 -20.17
CA ASN A 13 -28.20 11.90 -19.62
C ASN A 13 -27.22 11.41 -20.69
N PHE A 14 -27.69 10.90 -21.84
CA PHE A 14 -26.79 10.53 -22.94
C PHE A 14 -26.09 11.76 -23.55
N GLY A 15 -26.72 12.91 -23.52
CA GLY A 15 -26.14 14.18 -23.97
C GLY A 15 -25.07 14.74 -23.00
N ALA A 16 -25.05 14.27 -21.76
CA ALA A 16 -24.09 14.70 -20.74
C ALA A 16 -22.83 13.83 -20.71
N LEU A 17 -22.73 12.79 -21.56
CA LEU A 17 -21.55 11.93 -21.66
C LEU A 17 -20.36 12.69 -22.22
N THR A 18 -19.22 12.60 -21.50
CA THR A 18 -17.94 13.14 -21.95
C THR A 18 -16.98 12.00 -22.31
N TRP A 19 -16.00 12.27 -23.18
CA TRP A 19 -14.98 11.27 -23.52
C TRP A 19 -14.15 10.86 -22.29
N GLN A 20 -13.94 11.78 -21.34
CA GLN A 20 -13.24 11.51 -20.08
C GLN A 20 -14.00 10.47 -19.23
N MET A 21 -15.35 10.54 -19.18
CA MET A 21 -16.16 9.53 -18.48
C MET A 21 -15.98 8.14 -19.10
N VAL A 22 -15.96 8.06 -20.44
CA VAL A 22 -15.73 6.79 -21.15
C VAL A 22 -14.34 6.24 -20.86
N VAL A 23 -13.31 7.08 -20.77
CA VAL A 23 -11.96 6.68 -20.35
C VAL A 23 -12.00 6.11 -18.93
N MET A 24 -12.72 6.75 -17.99
CA MET A 24 -12.85 6.27 -16.62
C MET A 24 -13.61 4.94 -16.54
N TRP A 25 -14.61 4.71 -17.39
CA TRP A 25 -15.24 3.39 -17.48
C TRP A 25 -14.29 2.32 -17.98
N GLY A 26 -13.41 2.65 -18.94
CA GLY A 26 -12.33 1.76 -19.40
C GLY A 26 -11.35 1.42 -18.28
N ILE A 27 -10.94 2.42 -17.48
CA ILE A 27 -10.08 2.22 -16.29
C ILE A 27 -10.80 1.35 -15.26
N GLY A 28 -12.07 1.66 -14.94
CA GLY A 28 -12.87 0.85 -14.01
C GLY A 28 -13.01 -0.61 -14.47
N ALA A 29 -13.29 -0.83 -15.76
CA ALA A 29 -13.38 -2.17 -16.34
C ALA A 29 -12.02 -2.90 -16.28
N LEU A 30 -10.91 -2.20 -16.51
CA LEU A 30 -9.56 -2.77 -16.35
C LEU A 30 -9.30 -3.20 -14.92
N LEU A 31 -9.63 -2.38 -13.92
CA LEU A 31 -9.48 -2.72 -12.50
C LEU A 31 -10.32 -3.96 -12.13
N ILE A 32 -11.57 -4.04 -12.60
CA ILE A 32 -12.43 -5.21 -12.42
C ILE A 32 -11.82 -6.45 -13.08
N TYR A 33 -11.30 -6.32 -14.30
CA TYR A 33 -10.61 -7.42 -14.99
C TYR A 33 -9.39 -7.92 -14.21
N LEU A 34 -8.56 -7.01 -13.71
CA LEU A 34 -7.39 -7.34 -12.88
C LEU A 34 -7.82 -8.07 -11.59
N ALA A 35 -8.88 -7.60 -10.95
CA ALA A 35 -9.43 -8.21 -9.74
C ALA A 35 -9.93 -9.65 -10.00
N ILE A 36 -10.78 -9.85 -11.00
CA ILE A 36 -11.49 -11.11 -11.22
C ILE A 36 -10.60 -12.12 -11.96
N VAL A 37 -10.00 -11.71 -13.09
CA VAL A 37 -9.27 -12.64 -13.98
C VAL A 37 -7.85 -12.86 -13.51
N LYS A 38 -7.16 -11.79 -13.10
CA LYS A 38 -5.77 -11.86 -12.62
C LYS A 38 -5.65 -12.14 -11.12
N LYS A 39 -6.78 -12.09 -10.38
CA LYS A 39 -6.86 -12.30 -8.92
C LYS A 39 -5.89 -11.39 -8.15
N MET A 40 -5.76 -10.14 -8.60
CA MET A 40 -4.90 -9.12 -8.01
C MET A 40 -5.74 -8.28 -7.05
N GLU A 41 -5.46 -8.39 -5.76
CA GLU A 41 -6.17 -7.68 -4.68
C GLU A 41 -7.69 -7.49 -4.93
N PRO A 42 -8.45 -8.60 -5.08
CA PRO A 42 -9.85 -8.52 -5.49
C PRO A 42 -10.71 -7.70 -4.53
N SER A 43 -10.42 -7.78 -3.23
CA SER A 43 -11.14 -7.07 -2.17
C SER A 43 -11.03 -5.54 -2.27
N LEU A 44 -9.99 -5.03 -2.94
CA LEU A 44 -9.75 -3.60 -3.14
C LEU A 44 -10.09 -3.16 -4.57
N LEU A 45 -9.52 -3.85 -5.59
CA LEU A 45 -9.67 -3.43 -6.98
C LEU A 45 -11.09 -3.55 -7.51
N LEU A 46 -11.86 -4.54 -7.04
CA LEU A 46 -13.24 -4.72 -7.50
C LEU A 46 -14.16 -3.58 -7.05
N PRO A 47 -14.21 -3.21 -5.74
CA PRO A 47 -14.99 -2.05 -5.30
C PRO A 47 -14.50 -0.74 -5.92
N MET A 48 -13.18 -0.56 -6.08
CA MET A 48 -12.59 0.63 -6.70
C MET A 48 -12.99 0.73 -8.17
N GLY A 49 -12.88 -0.35 -8.95
CA GLY A 49 -13.26 -0.36 -10.36
C GLY A 49 -14.75 -0.15 -10.58
N PHE A 50 -15.59 -0.81 -9.77
CA PHE A 50 -17.04 -0.62 -9.81
C PHE A 50 -17.43 0.81 -9.43
N GLY A 51 -16.86 1.33 -8.35
CA GLY A 51 -17.08 2.69 -7.89
C GLY A 51 -16.61 3.73 -8.91
N ALA A 52 -15.47 3.52 -9.59
CA ALA A 52 -14.98 4.40 -10.64
C ALA A 52 -15.96 4.51 -11.82
N ILE A 53 -16.62 3.41 -12.21
CA ILE A 53 -17.68 3.44 -13.21
C ILE A 53 -18.89 4.21 -12.65
N LEU A 54 -19.32 3.88 -11.44
CA LEU A 54 -20.50 4.44 -10.80
C LEU A 54 -20.43 5.97 -10.66
N VAL A 55 -19.30 6.50 -10.18
CA VAL A 55 -19.15 7.96 -9.95
C VAL A 55 -19.03 8.75 -11.26
N ASN A 56 -18.67 8.10 -12.36
CA ASN A 56 -18.53 8.70 -13.68
C ASN A 56 -19.74 8.43 -14.58
N LEU A 57 -20.86 7.99 -14.02
CA LEU A 57 -22.16 8.02 -14.73
C LEU A 57 -22.74 9.43 -14.66
N PRO A 58 -23.30 9.97 -15.75
CA PRO A 58 -23.95 11.26 -15.71
C PRO A 58 -25.07 11.29 -14.67
N ALA A 59 -25.09 12.32 -13.83
CA ALA A 59 -26.07 12.49 -12.76
C ALA A 59 -26.21 11.28 -11.82
N SER A 60 -25.12 10.56 -11.55
CA SER A 60 -25.16 9.30 -10.79
C SER A 60 -25.68 9.45 -9.34
N GLY A 61 -25.58 10.64 -8.72
CA GLY A 61 -25.90 10.88 -7.32
C GLY A 61 -25.00 10.12 -6.32
N ALA A 62 -24.04 9.34 -6.79
CA ALA A 62 -23.14 8.56 -5.92
C ALA A 62 -22.16 9.45 -5.14
N ILE A 63 -21.80 10.58 -5.70
CA ILE A 63 -21.01 11.65 -5.07
C ILE A 63 -21.86 12.90 -4.88
N THR A 64 -21.42 13.80 -4.01
CA THR A 64 -22.13 15.05 -3.72
C THR A 64 -22.29 15.89 -4.98
N GLN A 65 -23.52 16.31 -5.26
CA GLN A 65 -23.90 17.20 -6.36
C GLN A 65 -24.75 18.35 -5.81
N GLY A 66 -24.21 19.57 -5.85
CA GLY A 66 -24.85 20.72 -5.22
C GLY A 66 -25.08 20.47 -3.72
N ASP A 67 -26.32 20.62 -3.26
CA ASP A 67 -26.72 20.44 -1.87
C ASP A 67 -27.03 18.97 -1.49
N THR A 68 -26.99 18.04 -2.45
CA THR A 68 -27.32 16.62 -2.22
C THR A 68 -26.04 15.84 -1.95
N VAL A 69 -25.91 15.30 -0.73
CA VAL A 69 -24.77 14.47 -0.33
C VAL A 69 -24.93 13.08 -0.90
N GLY A 70 -23.97 12.67 -1.74
CA GLY A 70 -23.93 11.31 -2.28
C GLY A 70 -23.36 10.30 -1.27
N PRO A 71 -23.80 9.02 -1.33
CA PRO A 71 -23.40 7.99 -0.36
C PRO A 71 -21.89 7.73 -0.33
N ILE A 72 -21.17 7.80 -1.45
CA ILE A 72 -19.72 7.64 -1.49
C ILE A 72 -19.02 8.85 -0.84
N SER A 73 -19.53 10.07 -1.05
CA SER A 73 -19.02 11.25 -0.34
C SER A 73 -19.26 11.17 1.16
N ALA A 74 -20.44 10.68 1.59
CA ALA A 74 -20.73 10.46 3.01
C ALA A 74 -19.78 9.43 3.63
N LEU A 75 -19.47 8.34 2.94
CA LEU A 75 -18.47 7.36 3.39
C LEU A 75 -17.07 7.97 3.50
N PHE A 76 -16.70 8.83 2.55
CA PHE A 76 -15.41 9.53 2.58
C PHE A 76 -15.30 10.39 3.83
N GLU A 77 -16.29 11.21 4.12
CA GLU A 77 -16.31 12.05 5.31
C GLU A 77 -16.37 11.25 6.62
N ALA A 78 -17.08 10.12 6.62
CA ALA A 78 -17.25 9.30 7.81
C ALA A 78 -15.97 8.53 8.22
N GLY A 79 -15.04 8.25 7.29
CA GLY A 79 -13.94 7.38 7.62
C GLY A 79 -12.61 7.64 6.91
N MET A 80 -12.58 8.45 5.86
CA MET A 80 -11.35 8.78 5.14
C MET A 80 -10.80 10.13 5.55
N SER A 81 -11.64 11.17 5.58
CA SER A 81 -11.21 12.52 5.92
C SER A 81 -10.72 12.64 7.39
N ASN A 82 -11.22 11.78 8.25
CA ASN A 82 -10.82 11.65 9.66
C ASN A 82 -9.84 10.50 9.93
N GLU A 83 -9.29 9.86 8.88
CA GLU A 83 -8.27 8.80 8.95
C GLU A 83 -8.72 7.49 9.64
N LEU A 84 -9.99 7.37 10.01
CA LEU A 84 -10.50 6.22 10.75
C LEU A 84 -10.36 4.90 10.00
N PHE A 85 -10.70 4.87 8.69
CA PHE A 85 -10.58 3.64 7.90
C PHE A 85 -9.13 3.15 7.75
N PRO A 86 -8.14 4.00 7.42
CA PRO A 86 -6.74 3.61 7.43
C PRO A 86 -6.29 3.02 8.77
N LEU A 87 -6.64 3.65 9.90
CA LEU A 87 -6.27 3.18 11.23
C LEU A 87 -6.91 1.84 11.57
N LEU A 88 -8.21 1.65 11.29
CA LEU A 88 -8.89 0.38 11.50
C LEU A 88 -8.31 -0.74 10.61
N LEU A 89 -7.90 -0.42 9.38
CA LEU A 89 -7.22 -1.39 8.53
C LEU A 89 -5.89 -1.84 9.13
N PHE A 90 -5.14 -0.93 9.78
CA PHE A 90 -3.88 -1.29 10.45
C PHE A 90 -4.09 -2.26 11.61
N ILE A 91 -5.21 -2.23 12.34
CA ILE A 91 -5.54 -3.28 13.33
C ILE A 91 -5.63 -4.65 12.62
N GLY A 92 -6.35 -4.71 11.50
CA GLY A 92 -6.48 -5.95 10.73
C GLY A 92 -5.15 -6.47 10.22
N ILE A 93 -4.34 -5.60 9.63
CA ILE A 93 -2.99 -5.93 9.13
C ILE A 93 -2.10 -6.39 10.28
N GLY A 94 -2.07 -5.68 11.40
CA GLY A 94 -1.29 -6.05 12.60
C GLY A 94 -1.66 -7.43 13.13
N ALA A 95 -2.96 -7.76 13.14
CA ALA A 95 -3.44 -9.07 13.54
C ALA A 95 -3.06 -10.19 12.54
N MET A 96 -2.84 -9.88 11.27
CA MET A 96 -2.35 -10.84 10.27
C MET A 96 -0.85 -11.14 10.42
N ILE A 97 -0.06 -10.19 10.91
CA ILE A 97 1.40 -10.25 10.94
C ILE A 97 1.89 -11.15 12.07
N ASP A 98 2.74 -12.12 11.73
CA ASP A 98 3.59 -12.84 12.69
C ASP A 98 5.00 -12.21 12.69
N PHE A 99 5.34 -11.50 13.75
CA PHE A 99 6.67 -10.92 13.91
C PHE A 99 7.71 -11.92 14.39
N GLY A 100 7.34 -13.15 14.75
CA GLY A 100 8.26 -14.19 15.23
C GLY A 100 9.49 -14.35 14.35
N PRO A 101 9.33 -14.59 13.02
CA PRO A 101 10.47 -14.74 12.11
C PRO A 101 11.40 -13.51 12.02
N LEU A 102 10.84 -12.31 12.19
CA LEU A 102 11.62 -11.07 12.24
C LEU A 102 12.40 -10.97 13.57
N LEU A 103 11.76 -11.35 14.68
CA LEU A 103 12.40 -11.37 16.00
C LEU A 103 13.52 -12.41 16.11
N GLU A 104 13.43 -13.52 15.37
CA GLU A 104 14.50 -14.51 15.25
C GLU A 104 15.74 -13.95 14.53
N LYS A 105 15.54 -13.03 13.58
CA LYS A 105 16.60 -12.45 12.74
C LYS A 105 16.44 -10.93 12.65
N PRO A 106 16.66 -10.16 13.72
CA PRO A 106 16.37 -8.73 13.80
C PRO A 106 17.13 -7.88 12.77
N TRP A 107 18.28 -8.34 12.28
CA TRP A 107 19.04 -7.66 11.23
C TRP A 107 18.24 -7.48 9.92
N LEU A 108 17.19 -8.30 9.70
CA LEU A 108 16.27 -8.14 8.56
C LEU A 108 15.49 -6.82 8.60
N MET A 109 15.41 -6.16 9.76
CA MET A 109 14.80 -4.82 9.86
C MET A 109 15.52 -3.78 9.00
N LEU A 110 16.81 -3.94 8.78
CA LEU A 110 17.59 -3.05 7.93
C LEU A 110 17.12 -3.03 6.47
N PHE A 111 16.55 -4.14 6.00
CA PHE A 111 15.99 -4.21 4.64
C PHE A 111 14.73 -3.37 4.47
N GLY A 112 13.86 -3.35 5.48
CA GLY A 112 12.70 -2.47 5.49
C GLY A 112 13.14 -1.00 5.41
N ALA A 113 14.13 -0.60 6.21
CA ALA A 113 14.67 0.75 6.17
C ALA A 113 15.31 1.07 4.81
N ALA A 114 16.12 0.16 4.25
CA ALA A 114 16.78 0.35 2.95
C ALA A 114 15.79 0.45 1.79
N ALA A 115 14.67 -0.26 1.86
CA ALA A 115 13.63 -0.20 0.85
C ALA A 115 12.88 1.14 0.84
N GLN A 116 12.93 1.97 1.90
CA GLN A 116 12.35 3.32 1.90
C GLN A 116 13.19 4.34 1.10
N PHE A 117 14.27 3.91 0.47
CA PHE A 117 15.12 4.78 -0.36
C PHE A 117 14.32 5.51 -1.46
N GLY A 118 13.37 4.83 -2.09
CA GLY A 118 12.55 5.41 -3.15
C GLY A 118 11.66 6.54 -2.66
N ILE A 119 11.16 6.49 -1.42
CA ILE A 119 10.40 7.60 -0.80
C ILE A 119 11.24 8.89 -0.82
N PHE A 120 12.45 8.84 -0.24
CA PHE A 120 13.31 10.02 -0.16
C PHE A 120 13.82 10.47 -1.52
N PHE A 121 14.12 9.53 -2.43
CA PHE A 121 14.49 9.83 -3.80
C PHE A 121 13.33 10.53 -4.54
N THR A 122 12.11 10.06 -4.36
CA THR A 122 10.94 10.66 -5.01
C THR A 122 10.57 11.99 -4.38
N LEU A 123 10.77 12.18 -3.08
CA LEU A 123 10.65 13.50 -2.44
C LEU A 123 11.53 14.54 -3.16
N PHE A 124 12.78 14.17 -3.42
CA PHE A 124 13.70 15.01 -4.16
C PHE A 124 13.22 15.30 -5.59
N LEU A 125 12.77 14.26 -6.33
CA LEU A 125 12.27 14.43 -7.70
C LEU A 125 10.98 15.24 -7.76
N ALA A 126 10.01 14.94 -6.90
CA ALA A 126 8.72 15.59 -6.88
C ALA A 126 8.84 17.08 -6.51
N GLY A 127 9.83 17.43 -5.70
CA GLY A 127 10.13 18.82 -5.33
C GLY A 127 10.52 19.73 -6.51
N PHE A 128 10.83 19.20 -7.70
CA PHE A 128 11.01 19.99 -8.90
C PHE A 128 9.68 20.38 -9.59
N PHE A 129 8.58 19.71 -9.28
CA PHE A 129 7.31 19.86 -9.97
C PHE A 129 6.18 20.34 -9.06
N PHE A 130 6.28 20.07 -7.78
CA PHE A 130 5.24 20.33 -6.79
C PHE A 130 5.83 21.11 -5.61
N ASP A 131 4.98 21.77 -4.85
CA ASP A 131 5.40 22.32 -3.57
C ASP A 131 5.83 21.21 -2.59
N MET A 132 6.56 21.56 -1.54
CA MET A 132 7.20 20.61 -0.67
C MET A 132 6.20 19.69 0.07
N LYS A 133 5.00 20.19 0.40
CA LYS A 133 3.96 19.39 1.07
C LYS A 133 3.35 18.35 0.13
N ASP A 134 3.05 18.78 -1.09
CA ASP A 134 2.54 17.87 -2.13
C ASP A 134 3.63 16.89 -2.57
N ALA A 135 4.88 17.33 -2.74
CA ALA A 135 6.01 16.45 -3.05
C ALA A 135 6.24 15.38 -1.97
N ALA A 136 6.15 15.75 -0.69
CA ALA A 136 6.24 14.85 0.44
C ALA A 136 5.10 13.82 0.44
N SER A 137 3.89 14.26 0.17
CA SER A 137 2.70 13.41 0.08
C SER A 137 2.81 12.41 -1.09
N ILE A 138 3.32 12.85 -2.25
CA ILE A 138 3.53 12.01 -3.44
C ILE A 138 4.63 10.98 -3.18
N ALA A 139 5.69 11.36 -2.49
CA ALA A 139 6.84 10.49 -2.23
C ALA A 139 6.45 9.22 -1.48
N VAL A 140 5.55 9.32 -0.51
CA VAL A 140 5.11 8.17 0.32
C VAL A 140 4.36 7.11 -0.46
N ILE A 141 3.88 7.40 -1.68
CA ILE A 141 3.27 6.40 -2.57
C ILE A 141 4.24 5.23 -2.82
N GLY A 142 5.55 5.49 -2.84
CA GLY A 142 6.58 4.48 -3.13
C GLY A 142 6.60 3.31 -2.16
N ALA A 143 6.28 3.55 -0.89
CA ALA A 143 6.18 2.48 0.11
C ALA A 143 5.17 1.38 -0.25
N ALA A 144 4.28 1.64 -1.20
CA ALA A 144 3.13 0.79 -1.54
C ALA A 144 2.28 0.47 -0.29
N ASP A 145 2.07 1.50 0.53
CA ASP A 145 1.32 1.50 1.78
C ASP A 145 0.21 2.55 1.67
N GLY A 146 -0.96 2.11 1.22
CA GLY A 146 -2.11 2.99 1.01
C GLY A 146 -2.48 3.80 2.25
N PRO A 147 -2.68 3.16 3.42
CA PRO A 147 -3.00 3.85 4.67
C PRO A 147 -2.00 4.93 5.05
N THR A 148 -0.70 4.65 5.03
CA THR A 148 0.34 5.64 5.36
C THR A 148 0.36 6.80 4.35
N ALA A 149 0.21 6.52 3.05
CA ALA A 149 0.17 7.56 2.03
C ALA A 149 -1.02 8.52 2.23
N ILE A 150 -2.19 7.98 2.58
CA ILE A 150 -3.37 8.79 2.89
C ILE A 150 -3.15 9.63 4.15
N PHE A 151 -2.65 9.01 5.22
CA PHE A 151 -2.39 9.69 6.48
C PHE A 151 -1.46 10.89 6.27
N VAL A 152 -0.33 10.70 5.58
CA VAL A 152 0.61 11.78 5.28
C VAL A 152 -0.02 12.87 4.40
N ALA A 153 -0.71 12.48 3.32
CA ALA A 153 -1.32 13.44 2.40
C ALA A 153 -2.46 14.24 3.05
N ASN A 154 -3.23 13.62 3.95
CA ASN A 154 -4.31 14.27 4.69
C ASN A 154 -3.74 15.23 5.75
N THR A 155 -2.77 14.80 6.54
CA THR A 155 -2.11 15.62 7.57
C THR A 155 -1.42 16.84 6.95
N LEU A 156 -0.76 16.70 5.80
CA LEU A 156 -0.13 17.81 5.05
C LEU A 156 -1.15 18.66 4.27
N LYS A 157 -2.43 18.25 4.25
CA LYS A 157 -3.51 18.90 3.50
C LYS A 157 -3.17 19.03 2.01
N SER A 158 -2.62 17.97 1.42
CA SER A 158 -2.28 17.93 0.01
C SER A 158 -3.53 18.14 -0.86
N GLN A 159 -3.43 19.04 -1.83
CA GLN A 159 -4.50 19.26 -2.81
C GLN A 159 -4.69 18.07 -3.76
N TYR A 160 -3.73 17.13 -3.78
CA TYR A 160 -3.73 15.93 -4.62
C TYR A 160 -4.11 14.66 -3.85
N LEU A 161 -4.72 14.77 -2.66
CA LEU A 161 -5.09 13.62 -1.82
C LEU A 161 -5.77 12.51 -2.63
N GLY A 162 -6.73 12.85 -3.49
CA GLY A 162 -7.44 11.89 -4.33
C GLY A 162 -6.53 11.13 -5.30
N ALA A 163 -5.64 11.83 -6.00
CA ALA A 163 -4.68 11.21 -6.92
C ALA A 163 -3.67 10.31 -6.17
N ILE A 164 -3.20 10.77 -5.01
CA ILE A 164 -2.26 10.02 -4.15
C ILE A 164 -2.91 8.73 -3.64
N MET A 165 -4.16 8.80 -3.17
CA MET A 165 -4.93 7.64 -2.74
C MET A 165 -5.03 6.57 -3.84
N VAL A 166 -5.47 7.00 -5.03
CA VAL A 166 -5.62 6.09 -6.18
C VAL A 166 -4.27 5.48 -6.57
N ALA A 167 -3.20 6.30 -6.63
CA ALA A 167 -1.87 5.82 -6.95
C ALA A 167 -1.38 4.79 -5.95
N ALA A 168 -1.42 5.09 -4.64
CA ALA A 168 -0.92 4.23 -3.58
C ALA A 168 -1.59 2.85 -3.58
N TYR A 169 -2.93 2.82 -3.65
CA TYR A 169 -3.66 1.55 -3.69
C TYR A 169 -3.50 0.80 -5.00
N SER A 170 -3.43 1.51 -6.14
CA SER A 170 -3.20 0.87 -7.43
C SER A 170 -1.82 0.20 -7.48
N TYR A 171 -0.78 0.85 -6.96
CA TYR A 171 0.58 0.27 -6.94
C TYR A 171 0.70 -0.89 -5.97
N MET A 172 0.05 -0.83 -4.81
CA MET A 172 -0.04 -1.99 -3.92
C MET A 172 -0.59 -3.22 -4.67
N ALA A 173 -1.65 -3.04 -5.46
CA ALA A 173 -2.23 -4.12 -6.26
C ALA A 173 -1.34 -4.56 -7.44
N LEU A 174 -0.51 -3.66 -7.99
CA LEU A 174 0.37 -3.93 -9.13
C LEU A 174 1.74 -4.55 -8.75
N VAL A 175 2.00 -4.76 -7.46
CA VAL A 175 3.24 -5.39 -6.96
C VAL A 175 3.63 -6.65 -7.76
N PRO A 176 2.73 -7.63 -8.02
CA PRO A 176 3.09 -8.84 -8.75
C PRO A 176 3.49 -8.60 -10.22
N ILE A 177 3.17 -7.45 -10.78
CA ILE A 177 3.52 -7.07 -12.17
C ILE A 177 4.82 -6.28 -12.20
N VAL A 178 4.97 -5.29 -11.32
CA VAL A 178 6.06 -4.31 -11.38
C VAL A 178 7.34 -4.83 -10.74
N GLN A 179 7.25 -5.55 -9.61
CA GLN A 179 8.44 -6.03 -8.91
C GLN A 179 9.29 -7.04 -9.71
N PRO A 180 8.71 -8.09 -10.36
CA PRO A 180 9.54 -9.09 -11.02
C PRO A 180 10.47 -8.55 -12.11
N PRO A 181 10.06 -7.63 -13.01
CA PRO A 181 10.95 -6.99 -13.95
C PRO A 181 12.10 -6.23 -13.28
N VAL A 182 11.80 -5.44 -12.23
CA VAL A 182 12.81 -4.66 -11.48
C VAL A 182 13.83 -5.59 -10.84
N ILE A 183 13.38 -6.64 -10.16
CA ILE A 183 14.25 -7.63 -9.54
C ILE A 183 15.15 -8.30 -10.58
N ARG A 184 14.59 -8.72 -11.74
CA ARG A 184 15.36 -9.36 -12.81
C ARG A 184 16.41 -8.44 -13.42
N LEU A 185 16.08 -7.15 -13.56
CA LEU A 185 17.02 -6.14 -14.08
C LEU A 185 18.22 -5.95 -13.14
N LEU A 186 17.99 -6.00 -11.85
CA LEU A 186 19.00 -5.73 -10.82
C LEU A 186 19.76 -6.97 -10.36
N THR A 187 19.31 -8.18 -10.70
CA THR A 187 19.91 -9.43 -10.23
C THR A 187 20.29 -10.36 -11.36
N THR A 188 21.42 -11.02 -11.22
CA THR A 188 21.84 -12.11 -12.12
C THR A 188 21.11 -13.41 -11.77
N GLN A 189 21.03 -14.34 -12.71
CA GLN A 189 20.47 -15.67 -12.46
C GLN A 189 21.21 -16.43 -11.35
N LYS A 190 22.52 -16.26 -11.27
CA LYS A 190 23.36 -16.87 -10.20
C LYS A 190 22.95 -16.35 -8.82
N GLU A 191 22.72 -15.05 -8.70
CA GLU A 191 22.27 -14.44 -7.44
C GLU A 191 20.86 -14.91 -7.05
N ARG A 192 19.95 -15.03 -8.02
CA ARG A 192 18.57 -15.48 -7.77
C ARG A 192 18.47 -16.94 -7.33
N ARG A 193 19.48 -17.76 -7.62
CA ARG A 193 19.59 -19.17 -7.21
C ARG A 193 20.27 -19.38 -5.86
N ILE A 194 20.68 -18.32 -5.17
CA ILE A 194 21.23 -18.45 -3.81
C ILE A 194 20.13 -18.97 -2.90
N ARG A 195 20.34 -20.17 -2.36
CA ARG A 195 19.45 -20.79 -1.37
C ARG A 195 19.75 -20.26 0.03
N MET A 196 18.72 -19.94 0.77
CA MET A 196 18.82 -19.46 2.13
C MET A 196 18.07 -20.43 3.06
N PRO A 197 18.73 -21.46 3.63
CA PRO A 197 18.08 -22.36 4.56
C PRO A 197 17.59 -21.58 5.79
N TYR A 198 16.32 -21.77 6.14
CA TYR A 198 15.75 -21.13 7.30
C TYR A 198 15.86 -22.06 8.52
N GLU A 199 16.63 -21.63 9.50
CA GLU A 199 16.70 -22.28 10.81
C GLU A 199 15.76 -21.52 11.74
N LYS A 200 14.80 -22.25 12.31
CA LYS A 200 13.85 -21.69 13.27
C LYS A 200 14.55 -21.38 14.58
N GLY A 201 14.50 -20.13 15.00
CA GLY A 201 14.98 -19.70 16.32
C GLY A 201 13.94 -19.93 17.42
N ASN A 202 14.33 -19.66 18.65
CA ASN A 202 13.46 -19.74 19.82
C ASN A 202 13.08 -18.33 20.29
N VAL A 203 11.92 -17.82 19.83
CA VAL A 203 11.34 -16.59 20.37
C VAL A 203 10.29 -16.96 21.42
N THR A 204 10.43 -16.43 22.62
CA THR A 204 9.49 -16.70 23.71
C THR A 204 8.15 -15.97 23.48
N GLN A 205 7.05 -16.51 24.02
CA GLN A 205 5.75 -15.86 23.93
C GLN A 205 5.76 -14.48 24.59
N LEU A 206 6.49 -14.33 25.71
CA LEU A 206 6.65 -13.04 26.38
C LEU A 206 7.29 -11.99 25.45
N THR A 207 8.34 -12.37 24.70
CA THR A 207 8.98 -11.48 23.71
C THR A 207 7.99 -11.03 22.66
N LYS A 208 7.14 -11.93 22.13
CA LYS A 208 6.12 -11.61 21.15
C LYS A 208 5.04 -10.66 21.68
N ILE A 209 4.64 -10.80 22.94
CA ILE A 209 3.66 -9.92 23.60
C ILE A 209 4.24 -8.53 23.90
N LEU A 210 5.52 -8.48 24.33
CA LEU A 210 6.17 -7.21 24.67
C LEU A 210 6.58 -6.41 23.42
N PHE A 211 6.89 -7.09 22.33
CA PHE A 211 7.38 -6.45 21.11
C PHE A 211 6.47 -5.33 20.58
N PRO A 212 5.15 -5.51 20.38
CA PRO A 212 4.30 -4.46 19.89
C PRO A 212 4.25 -3.24 20.82
N VAL A 213 4.29 -3.46 22.14
CA VAL A 213 4.32 -2.36 23.13
C VAL A 213 5.64 -1.59 23.03
N VAL A 214 6.77 -2.29 22.96
CA VAL A 214 8.09 -1.66 22.84
C VAL A 214 8.20 -0.88 21.52
N VAL A 215 7.77 -1.46 20.40
CA VAL A 215 7.81 -0.77 19.10
C VAL A 215 6.95 0.49 19.12
N MET A 216 5.74 0.44 19.68
CA MET A 216 4.86 1.61 19.79
C MET A 216 5.51 2.72 20.64
N VAL A 217 6.12 2.38 21.78
CA VAL A 217 6.77 3.36 22.65
C VAL A 217 8.00 3.98 21.97
N VAL A 218 8.84 3.15 21.33
CA VAL A 218 10.03 3.63 20.61
C VAL A 218 9.62 4.53 19.43
N ALA A 219 8.62 4.12 18.66
CA ALA A 219 8.09 4.93 17.56
C ALA A 219 7.56 6.29 18.04
N GLY A 220 6.84 6.30 19.16
CA GLY A 220 6.35 7.55 19.75
C GLY A 220 7.45 8.51 20.22
N LEU A 221 8.61 7.97 20.60
CA LEU A 221 9.76 8.78 20.99
C LEU A 221 10.60 9.28 19.81
N VAL A 222 10.70 8.47 18.74
CA VAL A 222 11.57 8.76 17.58
C VAL A 222 10.80 9.52 16.47
N ALA A 223 9.57 9.13 16.21
CA ALA A 223 8.72 9.68 15.16
C ALA A 223 7.28 9.89 15.69
N PRO A 224 7.04 10.90 16.56
CA PRO A 224 5.75 11.10 17.22
C PRO A 224 4.57 11.18 16.23
N ALA A 225 4.78 11.78 15.06
CA ALA A 225 3.75 11.90 14.03
C ALA A 225 3.28 10.56 13.44
N SER A 226 4.00 9.46 13.66
CA SER A 226 3.60 8.11 13.20
C SER A 226 2.95 7.25 14.30
N VAL A 227 2.87 7.75 15.54
CA VAL A 227 2.47 6.92 16.68
C VAL A 227 1.06 6.35 16.56
N GLU A 228 0.16 7.07 15.92
CA GLU A 228 -1.20 6.59 15.68
C GLU A 228 -1.20 5.37 14.77
N LEU A 229 -0.53 5.45 13.62
CA LEU A 229 -0.43 4.35 12.67
C LEU A 229 0.30 3.13 13.27
N VAL A 230 1.47 3.38 13.88
CA VAL A 230 2.23 2.31 14.55
C VAL A 230 1.43 1.70 15.70
N GLY A 231 0.75 2.53 16.49
CA GLY A 231 -0.06 2.09 17.63
C GLY A 231 -1.18 1.15 17.21
N PHE A 232 -1.95 1.50 16.19
CA PHE A 232 -3.04 0.64 15.69
C PHE A 232 -2.51 -0.65 15.05
N LEU A 233 -1.40 -0.60 14.31
CA LEU A 233 -0.71 -1.78 13.78
C LEU A 233 -0.25 -2.71 14.91
N MET A 234 0.42 -2.16 15.92
CA MET A 234 0.94 -2.90 17.07
C MET A 234 -0.19 -3.40 17.99
N PHE A 235 -1.30 -2.67 18.09
CA PHE A 235 -2.49 -3.15 18.81
C PHE A 235 -3.08 -4.39 18.13
N GLY A 236 -3.21 -4.39 16.81
CA GLY A 236 -3.63 -5.58 16.06
C GLY A 236 -2.71 -6.78 16.31
N ASN A 237 -1.41 -6.55 16.32
CA ASN A 237 -0.45 -7.61 16.61
C ASN A 237 -0.55 -8.11 18.07
N LEU A 238 -0.76 -7.23 19.03
CA LEU A 238 -0.97 -7.60 20.42
C LEU A 238 -2.21 -8.47 20.59
N LEU A 239 -3.32 -8.17 19.87
CA LEU A 239 -4.52 -9.02 19.86
C LEU A 239 -4.21 -10.45 19.41
N ARG A 240 -3.33 -10.60 18.42
CA ARG A 240 -2.88 -11.92 17.94
C ARG A 240 -2.02 -12.64 18.97
N GLU A 241 -1.00 -11.96 19.52
CA GLU A 241 0.06 -12.61 20.32
C GLU A 241 -0.33 -12.78 21.80
N CYS A 242 -1.39 -12.11 22.29
CA CYS A 242 -1.81 -12.23 23.69
C CYS A 242 -2.37 -13.63 24.05
N GLY A 243 -2.84 -14.41 23.06
CA GLY A 243 -3.32 -15.77 23.25
C GLY A 243 -4.69 -15.92 23.93
N VAL A 244 -5.25 -14.83 24.47
CA VAL A 244 -6.55 -14.84 25.19
C VAL A 244 -7.70 -14.23 24.37
N LEU A 245 -7.41 -13.58 23.24
CA LEU A 245 -8.36 -12.89 22.37
C LEU A 245 -8.38 -13.46 20.92
N ASN A 246 -8.21 -14.78 20.78
CA ASN A 246 -8.11 -15.43 19.46
C ASN A 246 -9.28 -15.11 18.55
N SER A 247 -10.53 -15.15 19.07
CA SER A 247 -11.73 -14.83 18.30
C SER A 247 -11.74 -13.39 17.81
N LEU A 248 -11.28 -12.44 18.65
CA LEU A 248 -11.18 -11.03 18.26
C LEU A 248 -10.07 -10.81 17.24
N SER A 249 -8.94 -11.50 17.39
CA SER A 249 -7.85 -11.50 16.40
C SER A 249 -8.31 -12.02 15.05
N GLU A 250 -9.05 -13.13 15.00
CA GLU A 250 -9.65 -13.68 13.79
C GLU A 250 -10.65 -12.70 13.15
N THR A 251 -11.47 -12.06 13.96
CA THR A 251 -12.41 -11.02 13.48
C THR A 251 -11.66 -9.84 12.89
N ALA A 252 -10.58 -9.38 13.52
CA ALA A 252 -9.77 -8.28 13.01
C ALA A 252 -9.10 -8.64 11.67
N GLN A 253 -8.54 -9.83 11.56
CA GLN A 253 -7.84 -10.30 10.35
C GLN A 253 -8.77 -10.49 9.15
N ASN A 254 -9.95 -11.05 9.38
CA ASN A 254 -10.82 -11.52 8.30
C ASN A 254 -12.00 -10.56 8.08
N VAL A 255 -12.75 -10.23 9.12
CA VAL A 255 -13.99 -9.45 8.97
C VAL A 255 -13.69 -7.96 8.91
N LEU A 256 -12.97 -7.42 9.89
CA LEU A 256 -12.66 -5.99 9.95
C LEU A 256 -11.81 -5.57 8.74
N ALA A 257 -10.71 -6.27 8.47
CA ALA A 257 -9.83 -5.94 7.35
C ALA A 257 -10.58 -5.96 6.01
N ASN A 258 -11.39 -7.00 5.75
CA ASN A 258 -12.16 -7.10 4.51
C ASN A 258 -13.23 -5.99 4.39
N LEU A 259 -13.96 -5.72 5.48
CA LEU A 259 -14.97 -4.67 5.51
C LEU A 259 -14.35 -3.30 5.23
N ILE A 260 -13.28 -2.98 5.94
CA ILE A 260 -12.60 -1.69 5.77
C ILE A 260 -11.98 -1.59 4.37
N THR A 261 -11.39 -2.66 3.83
CA THR A 261 -10.83 -2.66 2.47
C THR A 261 -11.93 -2.39 1.41
N LEU A 262 -13.12 -2.97 1.58
CA LEU A 262 -14.27 -2.69 0.70
C LEU A 262 -14.68 -1.22 0.78
N LEU A 263 -14.83 -0.67 1.99
CA LEU A 263 -15.18 0.75 2.20
C LEU A 263 -14.11 1.68 1.61
N LEU A 264 -12.82 1.36 1.82
CA LEU A 264 -11.70 2.07 1.22
C LEU A 264 -11.76 2.06 -0.30
N GLY A 265 -11.99 0.90 -0.92
CA GLY A 265 -12.11 0.80 -2.37
C GLY A 265 -13.22 1.69 -2.95
N LEU A 266 -14.39 1.74 -2.31
CA LEU A 266 -15.49 2.61 -2.72
C LEU A 266 -15.18 4.09 -2.50
N THR A 267 -14.59 4.45 -1.36
CA THR A 267 -14.25 5.85 -1.05
C THR A 267 -13.14 6.39 -1.94
N VAL A 268 -12.12 5.57 -2.23
CA VAL A 268 -11.06 5.90 -3.21
C VAL A 268 -11.67 6.14 -4.59
N ALA A 269 -12.60 5.30 -5.02
CA ALA A 269 -13.31 5.49 -6.29
C ALA A 269 -14.05 6.84 -6.36
N GLY A 270 -14.53 7.37 -5.24
CA GLY A 270 -15.13 8.70 -5.15
C GLY A 270 -14.20 9.84 -5.58
N GLN A 271 -12.88 9.61 -5.52
CA GLN A 271 -11.87 10.56 -5.99
C GLN A 271 -11.48 10.36 -7.46
N MET A 272 -11.96 9.27 -8.09
CA MET A 272 -11.68 8.95 -9.50
C MET A 272 -12.69 9.59 -10.46
N THR A 273 -13.11 10.82 -10.19
CA THR A 273 -13.98 11.56 -11.10
C THR A 273 -13.22 12.02 -12.35
N ALA A 274 -13.87 11.97 -13.51
CA ALA A 274 -13.24 12.22 -14.80
C ALA A 274 -12.56 13.60 -14.91
N ASP A 275 -13.17 14.61 -14.30
CA ASP A 275 -12.66 15.98 -14.24
C ASP A 275 -11.39 16.16 -13.40
N LYS A 276 -11.23 15.32 -12.37
CA LYS A 276 -10.05 15.35 -11.48
C LYS A 276 -8.97 14.36 -11.89
N PHE A 277 -9.38 13.20 -12.40
CA PHE A 277 -8.45 12.11 -12.66
C PHE A 277 -7.74 12.23 -14.01
N VAL A 278 -8.45 12.67 -15.06
CA VAL A 278 -7.89 12.82 -16.41
C VAL A 278 -7.26 14.22 -16.56
N ARG A 279 -6.20 14.47 -15.76
CA ARG A 279 -5.44 15.72 -15.73
C ARG A 279 -3.95 15.45 -15.83
N PRO A 280 -3.14 16.35 -16.44
CA PRO A 280 -1.69 16.19 -16.51
C PRO A 280 -1.03 16.01 -15.15
N ASP A 281 -1.45 16.77 -14.13
CA ASP A 281 -0.91 16.70 -12.77
C ASP A 281 -1.13 15.31 -12.15
N THR A 282 -2.32 14.75 -12.31
CA THR A 282 -2.65 13.39 -11.82
C THR A 282 -1.79 12.33 -12.52
N LEU A 283 -1.60 12.45 -13.84
CA LEU A 283 -0.74 11.54 -14.59
C LEU A 283 0.72 11.64 -14.15
N LEU A 284 1.20 12.85 -13.84
CA LEU A 284 2.55 13.06 -13.32
C LEU A 284 2.71 12.44 -11.92
N ILE A 285 1.71 12.59 -11.03
CA ILE A 285 1.69 11.95 -9.71
C ILE A 285 1.72 10.43 -9.84
N MET A 286 0.94 9.87 -10.75
CA MET A 286 0.97 8.43 -11.06
C MET A 286 2.37 8.01 -11.53
N ALA A 287 3.00 8.75 -12.45
CA ALA A 287 4.34 8.44 -12.92
C ALA A 287 5.39 8.51 -11.81
N LEU A 288 5.36 9.56 -10.97
CA LEU A 288 6.28 9.71 -9.83
C LEU A 288 6.08 8.61 -8.79
N GLY A 289 4.84 8.22 -8.50
CA GLY A 289 4.55 7.11 -7.60
C GLY A 289 5.09 5.77 -8.14
N LEU A 290 5.02 5.54 -9.46
CA LEU A 290 5.62 4.36 -10.08
C LEU A 290 7.15 4.39 -9.95
N VAL A 291 7.77 5.54 -10.18
CA VAL A 291 9.21 5.73 -9.99
C VAL A 291 9.59 5.44 -8.54
N ALA A 292 8.85 6.01 -7.56
CA ALA A 292 9.07 5.75 -6.14
C ALA A 292 9.05 4.24 -5.83
N PHE A 293 8.01 3.55 -6.28
CA PHE A 293 7.84 2.12 -6.08
C PHE A 293 8.98 1.26 -6.70
N ILE A 294 9.45 1.64 -7.89
CA ILE A 294 10.59 0.99 -8.54
C ILE A 294 11.87 1.20 -7.72
N PHE A 295 12.11 2.42 -7.24
CA PHE A 295 13.30 2.75 -6.46
C PHE A 295 13.28 2.17 -5.05
N ASP A 296 12.11 2.03 -4.42
CA ASP A 296 11.96 1.32 -3.15
C ASP A 296 12.31 -0.18 -3.32
N THR A 297 11.75 -0.81 -4.36
CA THR A 297 12.13 -2.20 -4.70
C THR A 297 13.63 -2.32 -4.98
N ALA A 298 14.20 -1.37 -5.74
CA ALA A 298 15.61 -1.35 -6.09
C ALA A 298 16.50 -1.13 -4.86
N GLY A 299 16.14 -0.22 -3.98
CA GLY A 299 16.88 0.09 -2.75
C GLY A 299 17.10 -1.16 -1.88
N GLY A 300 16.03 -1.93 -1.66
CA GLY A 300 16.14 -3.19 -0.90
C GLY A 300 17.03 -4.24 -1.60
N VAL A 301 16.88 -4.42 -2.91
CA VAL A 301 17.72 -5.35 -3.69
C VAL A 301 19.19 -4.95 -3.69
N LEU A 302 19.47 -3.66 -3.92
CA LEU A 302 20.83 -3.13 -3.93
C LEU A 302 21.47 -3.21 -2.55
N PHE A 303 20.71 -3.00 -1.49
CA PHE A 303 21.19 -3.18 -0.12
C PHE A 303 21.62 -4.62 0.15
N ALA A 304 20.85 -5.62 -0.30
CA ALA A 304 21.26 -7.02 -0.20
C ALA A 304 22.56 -7.29 -0.95
N LYS A 305 22.72 -6.71 -2.16
CA LYS A 305 23.96 -6.84 -2.93
C LYS A 305 25.14 -6.16 -2.23
N LEU A 306 24.92 -4.99 -1.64
CA LEU A 306 25.94 -4.29 -0.84
C LEU A 306 26.41 -5.16 0.34
N LEU A 307 25.48 -5.75 1.09
CA LEU A 307 25.81 -6.67 2.18
C LEU A 307 26.61 -7.87 1.67
N ASN A 308 26.29 -8.40 0.50
CA ASN A 308 26.99 -9.54 -0.09
C ASN A 308 28.46 -9.24 -0.46
N LEU A 309 28.88 -7.97 -0.54
CA LEU A 309 30.30 -7.61 -0.72
C LEU A 309 31.11 -7.91 0.54
N PHE A 310 30.47 -7.87 1.72
CA PHE A 310 31.11 -8.10 3.02
C PHE A 310 30.91 -9.53 3.53
N LEU A 311 30.02 -10.32 2.91
CA LEU A 311 29.71 -11.68 3.31
C LEU A 311 30.58 -12.70 2.56
N PRO A 312 31.13 -13.72 3.26
CA PRO A 312 31.91 -14.77 2.62
C PRO A 312 31.05 -15.63 1.68
N GLU A 313 31.71 -16.28 0.72
CA GLU A 313 31.04 -17.27 -0.13
C GLU A 313 30.43 -18.39 0.71
N GLY A 314 29.19 -18.76 0.43
CA GLY A 314 28.41 -19.72 1.24
C GLY A 314 27.50 -19.09 2.31
N LYS A 315 27.71 -17.80 2.68
CA LYS A 315 26.80 -17.03 3.56
C LYS A 315 26.12 -15.88 2.84
N LYS A 316 26.26 -15.79 1.51
CA LYS A 316 25.63 -14.74 0.70
C LYS A 316 24.11 -14.83 0.75
N LEU A 317 23.49 -13.66 0.80
CA LEU A 317 22.05 -13.51 0.79
C LEU A 317 21.52 -13.56 -0.65
N ASN A 318 20.33 -14.08 -0.84
CA ASN A 318 19.61 -13.92 -2.09
C ASN A 318 19.09 -12.47 -2.21
N PRO A 319 19.59 -11.66 -3.16
CA PRO A 319 19.22 -10.25 -3.20
C PRO A 319 17.72 -9.99 -3.43
N MET A 320 16.98 -10.98 -3.95
CA MET A 320 15.53 -10.86 -4.15
C MET A 320 14.77 -10.58 -2.84
N ILE A 321 15.27 -11.06 -1.68
CA ILE A 321 14.57 -10.81 -0.41
C ILE A 321 14.46 -9.32 -0.09
N GLY A 322 15.45 -8.51 -0.52
CA GLY A 322 15.43 -7.08 -0.32
C GLY A 322 14.25 -6.38 -0.99
N ALA A 323 13.79 -6.89 -2.14
CA ALA A 323 12.59 -6.35 -2.80
C ALA A 323 11.32 -6.46 -1.93
N ALA A 324 11.30 -7.39 -0.97
CA ALA A 324 10.17 -7.54 -0.05
C ALA A 324 10.09 -6.43 1.01
N GLY A 325 11.10 -5.55 1.11
CA GLY A 325 11.14 -4.45 2.09
C GLY A 325 10.14 -3.32 1.87
N ILE A 326 9.38 -3.34 0.78
CA ILE A 326 8.21 -2.47 0.61
C ILE A 326 7.06 -2.94 1.49
N SER A 327 6.11 -2.05 1.77
CA SER A 327 5.05 -2.29 2.75
C SER A 327 3.87 -3.11 2.23
N ALA A 328 3.84 -3.51 0.96
CA ALA A 328 2.74 -4.30 0.37
C ALA A 328 2.69 -5.73 0.97
N PHE A 329 2.16 -5.84 2.17
CA PHE A 329 2.04 -7.10 2.91
C PHE A 329 0.75 -7.86 2.54
N PRO A 330 0.78 -9.18 2.38
CA PRO A 330 1.95 -10.08 2.30
C PRO A 330 2.43 -10.33 0.86
N MET A 331 2.04 -9.48 -0.09
CA MET A 331 2.21 -9.73 -1.54
C MET A 331 3.66 -9.74 -1.96
N SER A 332 4.43 -8.75 -1.55
CA SER A 332 5.84 -8.63 -1.94
C SER A 332 6.65 -9.85 -1.51
N GLY A 333 6.44 -10.35 -0.29
CA GLY A 333 7.07 -11.58 0.18
C GLY A 333 6.70 -12.81 -0.65
N ARG A 334 5.43 -12.92 -1.05
CA ARG A 334 4.95 -14.02 -1.92
C ARG A 334 5.53 -13.94 -3.33
N VAL A 335 5.65 -12.73 -3.90
CA VAL A 335 6.27 -12.52 -5.22
C VAL A 335 7.71 -12.99 -5.21
N VAL A 336 8.50 -12.59 -4.21
CA VAL A 336 9.90 -13.00 -4.06
C VAL A 336 10.03 -14.51 -3.94
N ASN A 337 9.21 -15.15 -3.09
CA ASN A 337 9.22 -16.60 -2.94
C ASN A 337 8.85 -17.32 -4.25
N LYS A 338 7.82 -16.84 -4.96
CA LYS A 338 7.41 -17.39 -6.27
C LYS A 338 8.53 -17.29 -7.30
N MET A 339 9.27 -16.18 -7.32
CA MET A 339 10.43 -16.00 -8.19
C MET A 339 11.59 -16.93 -7.81
N GLY A 340 11.86 -17.11 -6.52
CA GLY A 340 12.87 -18.06 -6.03
C GLY A 340 12.60 -19.48 -6.48
N LEU A 341 11.37 -19.95 -6.28
CA LEU A 341 10.93 -21.29 -6.71
C LEU A 341 10.92 -21.47 -8.24
N ALA A 342 10.70 -20.39 -9.01
CA ALA A 342 10.77 -20.43 -10.46
C ALA A 342 12.22 -20.57 -10.99
N GLU A 343 13.21 -20.04 -10.28
CA GLU A 343 14.64 -20.17 -10.62
C GLU A 343 15.24 -21.50 -10.15
N ASP A 344 14.76 -22.02 -9.02
CA ASP A 344 15.16 -23.28 -8.43
C ASP A 344 14.05 -23.79 -7.47
N SER A 345 13.51 -24.99 -7.75
CA SER A 345 12.37 -25.57 -7.01
C SER A 345 12.63 -25.82 -5.51
N GLN A 346 13.88 -25.76 -5.07
CA GLN A 346 14.28 -25.89 -3.67
C GLN A 346 14.65 -24.54 -3.02
N ASN A 347 14.50 -23.44 -3.72
CA ASN A 347 14.84 -22.11 -3.21
C ASN A 347 13.64 -21.45 -2.50
N PHE A 348 13.37 -21.91 -1.29
CA PHE A 348 12.29 -21.39 -0.45
C PHE A 348 12.73 -20.12 0.28
N LEU A 349 12.29 -18.98 -0.21
CA LEU A 349 12.62 -17.66 0.36
C LEU A 349 11.51 -17.10 1.25
N LEU A 350 10.38 -17.81 1.42
CA LEU A 350 9.16 -17.24 2.02
C LEU A 350 9.41 -16.63 3.40
N MET A 351 10.07 -17.36 4.30
CA MET A 351 10.25 -16.89 5.68
C MET A 351 11.11 -15.62 5.74
N TYR A 352 12.18 -15.57 4.96
CA TYR A 352 13.03 -14.38 4.87
C TYR A 352 12.30 -13.21 4.22
N SER A 353 11.61 -13.45 3.10
CA SER A 353 10.88 -12.39 2.40
C SER A 353 9.68 -11.88 3.19
N ILE A 354 8.97 -12.72 3.93
CA ILE A 354 7.91 -12.26 4.84
C ILE A 354 8.50 -11.45 6.00
N SER A 355 9.62 -11.87 6.60
CA SER A 355 10.28 -11.09 7.66
C SER A 355 10.72 -9.71 7.16
N VAL A 356 11.32 -9.64 5.97
CA VAL A 356 11.69 -8.38 5.33
C VAL A 356 10.45 -7.55 5.00
N ASN A 357 9.37 -8.16 4.50
CA ASN A 357 8.13 -7.45 4.20
C ASN A 357 7.47 -6.88 5.46
N VAL A 358 7.48 -7.63 6.56
CA VAL A 358 7.03 -7.18 7.87
C VAL A 358 7.86 -6.01 8.39
N SER A 359 9.19 -6.05 8.20
CA SER A 359 10.06 -4.91 8.52
C SER A 359 9.71 -3.67 7.70
N GLY A 360 9.32 -3.86 6.44
CA GLY A 360 8.84 -2.81 5.55
C GLY A 360 7.59 -2.11 6.06
N GLN A 361 6.65 -2.84 6.67
CA GLN A 361 5.45 -2.25 7.30
C GLN A 361 5.81 -1.25 8.41
N ILE A 362 6.72 -1.60 9.28
CA ILE A 362 7.18 -0.69 10.34
C ILE A 362 7.95 0.48 9.72
N ALA A 363 8.85 0.18 8.79
CA ALA A 363 9.73 1.18 8.19
C ALA A 363 8.95 2.22 7.37
N SER A 364 7.90 1.84 6.62
CA SER A 364 7.09 2.76 5.84
C SER A 364 6.31 3.75 6.73
N VAL A 365 5.73 3.24 7.82
CA VAL A 365 5.00 4.08 8.77
C VAL A 365 5.96 5.06 9.47
N LEU A 366 7.14 4.59 9.88
CA LEU A 366 8.17 5.46 10.46
C LEU A 366 8.69 6.50 9.45
N ALA A 367 8.90 6.11 8.19
CA ALA A 367 9.32 7.02 7.14
C ALA A 367 8.26 8.11 6.88
N GLY A 368 6.98 7.73 6.85
CA GLY A 368 5.86 8.69 6.77
C GLY A 368 5.87 9.68 7.93
N GLY A 369 6.05 9.20 9.17
CA GLY A 369 6.16 10.05 10.35
C GLY A 369 7.38 10.97 10.35
N LEU A 370 8.52 10.49 9.85
CA LEU A 370 9.73 11.34 9.68
C LEU A 370 9.48 12.42 8.63
N ILE A 371 8.84 12.11 7.52
CA ILE A 371 8.45 13.10 6.51
C ILE A 371 7.54 14.17 7.12
N LEU A 372 6.53 13.77 7.88
CA LEU A 372 5.66 14.73 8.58
C LEU A 372 6.45 15.63 9.53
N SER A 373 7.38 15.06 10.29
CA SER A 373 8.26 15.82 11.19
C SER A 373 9.21 16.77 10.46
N LEU A 374 9.61 16.46 9.23
CA LEU A 374 10.43 17.33 8.39
C LEU A 374 9.62 18.46 7.76
N MET A 375 8.29 18.30 7.62
CA MET A 375 7.39 19.27 7.00
C MET A 375 6.65 20.15 8.02
N ALA A 376 6.73 19.81 9.31
CA ALA A 376 6.20 20.62 10.42
C ALA A 376 7.07 21.83 10.68
#